data_3aa15d8d985e79aa0503647c36d8987d
#
_entry.id   3aa15d8d985e79aa0503647c36d8987d
#
_cell.length_a   1.000
_cell.length_b   1.000
_cell.length_c   1.000
_cell.angle_alpha   90.00
_cell.angle_beta   90.00
_cell.angle_gamma   90.00
#
_symmetry.space_group_name_H-M   'P 1'
#
loop_
_entity.id
_entity.type
_entity.pdbx_description
1 polymer ?
#
loop_
_entity_poly.entity_id
_entity_poly.type
_entity_poly.pdbx_seq_one_letter_code
_entity_poly.pdbx_strand_id
1 'polypeptide(L)'
;MSGLPVKKAGLIVAVEMFAVFEGWGQPDEIYEGRYFKLCRYDRYDMQIFVARSGPGQKNAEDAARMLIDDIGVAELWNFGVAGGLTEAAHVGDVFVIDEVIRWDGVCGSGVFEADGAERGRRCGCGARPEAFRVDAPAGAADVRQGVLASGDSVVSARGARLMLADITGADIVDMEGAGIAAAAASGSYPCFMVKCVSDGIDTDEAMLTADFRRTARRAFDAFDMMLKKSQV
;
A
#
# COMPACT_ATOMS: atom_id res chain seq x y z
N MET A 1 3.01 30.91 25.44
CA MET A 1 2.07 29.82 25.22
C MET A 1 2.82 28.77 24.42
N SER A 2 3.33 27.71 25.06
CA SER A 2 3.93 26.58 24.34
C SER A 2 2.79 25.77 23.72
N GLY A 3 2.55 25.98 22.41
CA GLY A 3 1.63 25.12 21.69
C GLY A 3 2.08 23.67 21.79
N LEU A 4 1.14 22.74 21.89
CA LEU A 4 1.43 21.31 21.78
C LEU A 4 2.17 21.08 20.45
N PRO A 5 3.16 20.18 20.40
CA PRO A 5 3.86 19.87 19.17
C PRO A 5 2.84 19.40 18.10
N VAL A 6 2.94 19.98 16.91
CA VAL A 6 2.06 19.58 15.78
C VAL A 6 2.34 18.12 15.45
N LYS A 7 1.29 17.30 15.38
CA LYS A 7 1.40 15.88 15.01
C LYS A 7 1.96 15.73 13.61
N LYS A 8 2.91 14.83 13.42
CA LYS A 8 3.46 14.50 12.12
C LYS A 8 2.96 13.14 11.67
N ALA A 9 2.46 13.05 10.44
CA ALA A 9 2.11 11.79 9.78
C ALA A 9 2.99 11.58 8.56
N GLY A 10 3.39 10.35 8.31
CA GLY A 10 4.10 9.93 7.11
C GLY A 10 3.14 9.28 6.12
N LEU A 11 3.16 9.72 4.87
CA LEU A 11 2.42 9.10 3.78
C LEU A 11 3.40 8.56 2.74
N ILE A 12 3.33 7.27 2.45
CA ILE A 12 4.13 6.62 1.41
C ILE A 12 3.23 6.35 0.21
N VAL A 13 3.67 6.81 -0.97
CA VAL A 13 3.03 6.49 -2.25
C VAL A 13 4.09 5.96 -3.22
N ALA A 14 3.75 4.94 -4.01
CA ALA A 14 4.67 4.39 -5.00
C ALA A 14 4.76 5.30 -6.23
N VAL A 15 3.67 5.42 -6.97
CA VAL A 15 3.59 6.17 -8.23
C VAL A 15 2.41 7.15 -8.26
N GLU A 16 1.53 7.12 -7.25
CA GLU A 16 0.25 7.85 -7.18
C GLU A 16 0.37 9.31 -6.73
N MET A 17 1.58 9.89 -6.75
CA MET A 17 1.81 11.28 -6.33
C MET A 17 0.91 12.28 -7.07
N PHE A 18 0.51 11.99 -8.31
CA PHE A 18 -0.44 12.81 -9.05
C PHE A 18 -1.80 12.92 -8.34
N ALA A 19 -2.27 11.84 -7.68
CA ALA A 19 -3.53 11.85 -6.94
C ALA A 19 -3.46 12.78 -5.72
N VAL A 20 -2.29 12.87 -5.07
CA VAL A 20 -2.03 13.84 -3.99
C VAL A 20 -2.09 15.27 -4.53
N PHE A 21 -1.40 15.55 -5.64
CA PHE A 21 -1.41 16.89 -6.26
C PHE A 21 -2.80 17.31 -6.76
N GLU A 22 -3.56 16.38 -7.32
CA GLU A 22 -4.94 16.63 -7.74
C GLU A 22 -5.89 16.83 -6.54
N GLY A 23 -5.63 16.16 -5.42
CA GLY A 23 -6.45 16.22 -4.22
C GLY A 23 -6.15 17.43 -3.35
N TRP A 24 -4.89 17.60 -3.02
CA TRP A 24 -4.43 18.65 -2.09
C TRP A 24 -3.79 19.87 -2.75
N GLY A 25 -3.51 19.82 -4.05
CA GLY A 25 -2.82 20.88 -4.76
C GLY A 25 -1.31 20.85 -4.53
N GLN A 26 -0.68 22.03 -4.63
CA GLN A 26 0.76 22.16 -4.40
C GLN A 26 1.10 21.94 -2.93
N PRO A 27 2.24 21.31 -2.63
CA PRO A 27 2.71 21.15 -1.26
C PRO A 27 3.12 22.50 -0.64
N ASP A 28 3.05 22.57 0.69
CA ASP A 28 3.52 23.72 1.44
C ASP A 28 5.06 23.81 1.44
N GLU A 29 5.74 22.66 1.32
CA GLU A 29 7.20 22.58 1.22
C GLU A 29 7.64 21.35 0.42
N ILE A 30 8.74 21.49 -0.32
CA ILE A 30 9.36 20.41 -1.10
C ILE A 30 10.80 20.26 -0.62
N TYR A 31 11.17 19.02 -0.27
CA TYR A 31 12.53 18.65 0.10
C TYR A 31 13.12 17.80 -1.02
N GLU A 32 14.22 18.24 -1.59
CA GLU A 32 14.98 17.43 -2.55
C GLU A 32 15.93 16.50 -1.78
N GLY A 33 15.45 15.33 -1.47
CA GLY A 33 16.25 14.27 -0.88
C GLY A 33 17.08 13.51 -1.92
N ARG A 34 18.17 12.88 -1.48
CA ARG A 34 19.06 12.13 -2.37
C ARG A 34 18.40 10.91 -3.00
N TYR A 35 17.39 10.34 -2.34
CA TYR A 35 16.75 9.08 -2.73
C TYR A 35 15.24 9.19 -2.96
N PHE A 36 14.57 10.12 -2.28
CA PHE A 36 13.11 10.27 -2.34
C PHE A 36 12.72 11.72 -2.58
N LYS A 37 11.66 11.94 -3.37
CA LYS A 37 10.94 13.21 -3.34
C LYS A 37 10.07 13.24 -2.10
N LEU A 38 10.30 14.21 -1.24
CA LEU A 38 9.54 14.44 -0.03
C LEU A 38 8.81 15.77 -0.14
N CYS A 39 7.51 15.76 0.10
CA CYS A 39 6.68 16.95 0.14
C CYS A 39 6.00 17.05 1.50
N ARG A 40 5.86 18.26 2.04
CA ARG A 40 5.07 18.53 3.24
C ARG A 40 3.75 19.21 2.87
N TYR A 41 2.69 18.76 3.53
CA TYR A 41 1.37 19.37 3.50
C TYR A 41 0.90 19.65 4.92
N ASP A 42 0.48 20.86 5.20
CA ASP A 42 -0.11 21.26 6.48
C ASP A 42 -1.65 21.16 6.34
N ARG A 43 -2.22 20.04 6.80
CA ARG A 43 -3.65 19.73 6.68
C ARG A 43 -4.17 19.13 7.98
N TYR A 44 -5.43 19.40 8.32
CA TYR A 44 -6.13 18.77 9.45
C TYR A 44 -5.36 18.92 10.78
N ASP A 45 -4.77 20.10 11.03
CA ASP A 45 -3.92 20.39 12.21
C ASP A 45 -2.70 19.46 12.36
N MET A 46 -2.24 18.85 11.25
CA MET A 46 -1.06 17.99 11.17
C MET A 46 -0.10 18.46 10.11
N GLN A 47 1.15 18.03 10.26
CA GLN A 47 2.15 18.04 9.17
C GLN A 47 2.19 16.65 8.52
N ILE A 48 1.85 16.56 7.25
CA ILE A 48 1.84 15.31 6.50
C ILE A 48 3.03 15.31 5.56
N PHE A 49 3.96 14.39 5.78
CA PHE A 49 5.15 14.22 4.97
C PHE A 49 4.92 13.11 3.95
N VAL A 50 4.83 13.48 2.68
CA VAL A 50 4.55 12.56 1.57
C VAL A 50 5.85 12.16 0.90
N ALA A 51 6.20 10.88 1.01
CA ALA A 51 7.37 10.28 0.36
C ALA A 51 6.92 9.47 -0.87
N ARG A 52 7.47 9.79 -2.05
CA ARG A 52 7.32 8.96 -3.23
C ARG A 52 8.44 7.92 -3.24
N SER A 53 8.11 6.67 -2.94
CA SER A 53 9.09 5.58 -2.87
C SER A 53 9.49 5.03 -4.26
N GLY A 54 8.61 5.07 -5.24
CA GLY A 54 8.67 4.19 -6.40
C GLY A 54 8.16 2.78 -6.05
N PRO A 55 8.06 1.87 -7.03
CA PRO A 55 7.58 0.53 -6.81
C PRO A 55 8.59 -0.35 -6.04
N GLY A 56 8.05 -1.33 -5.33
CA GLY A 56 8.80 -2.40 -4.67
C GLY A 56 8.99 -2.23 -3.16
N GLN A 57 9.04 -3.37 -2.47
CA GLN A 57 9.06 -3.47 -1.01
C GLN A 57 10.23 -2.73 -0.38
N LYS A 58 11.44 -2.91 -0.94
CA LYS A 58 12.65 -2.29 -0.39
C LYS A 58 12.60 -0.77 -0.43
N ASN A 59 12.14 -0.22 -1.56
CA ASN A 59 11.98 1.24 -1.71
C ASN A 59 10.96 1.79 -0.73
N ALA A 60 9.84 1.09 -0.56
CA ALA A 60 8.77 1.47 0.36
C ALA A 60 9.22 1.37 1.83
N GLU A 61 9.98 0.33 2.19
CA GLU A 61 10.58 0.17 3.51
C GLU A 61 11.57 1.31 3.81
N ASP A 62 12.46 1.65 2.88
CA ASP A 62 13.44 2.72 3.06
C ASP A 62 12.75 4.09 3.20
N ALA A 63 11.69 4.34 2.43
CA ALA A 63 10.88 5.54 2.58
C ALA A 63 10.19 5.62 3.95
N ALA A 64 9.63 4.50 4.41
CA ALA A 64 8.99 4.43 5.73
C ALA A 64 10.00 4.66 6.86
N ARG A 65 11.18 4.04 6.80
CA ARG A 65 12.25 4.25 7.78
C ARG A 65 12.73 5.71 7.81
N MET A 66 12.94 6.32 6.66
CA MET A 66 13.31 7.75 6.57
C MET A 66 12.25 8.65 7.22
N LEU A 67 10.96 8.37 7.00
CA LEU A 67 9.88 9.12 7.64
C LEU A 67 9.89 8.94 9.17
N ILE A 68 10.16 7.73 9.65
CA ILE A 68 10.25 7.43 11.09
C ILE A 68 11.50 8.07 11.70
N ASP A 69 12.68 7.74 11.17
CA ASP A 69 13.96 8.00 11.82
C ASP A 69 14.44 9.44 11.63
N ASP A 70 14.27 10.00 10.42
CA ASP A 70 14.80 11.33 10.08
C ASP A 70 13.74 12.45 10.27
N ILE A 71 12.47 12.19 9.94
CA ILE A 71 11.38 13.18 10.06
C ILE A 71 10.71 13.12 11.43
N GLY A 72 10.68 11.93 12.05
CA GLY A 72 10.04 11.71 13.35
C GLY A 72 8.52 11.75 13.27
N VAL A 73 7.94 11.03 12.30
CA VAL A 73 6.48 10.88 12.18
C VAL A 73 5.94 9.99 13.30
N ALA A 74 4.72 10.23 13.72
CA ALA A 74 4.05 9.47 14.77
C ALA A 74 3.25 8.27 14.24
N GLU A 75 2.93 8.28 12.95
CA GLU A 75 2.15 7.24 12.28
C GLU A 75 2.50 7.19 10.80
N LEU A 76 2.27 6.04 10.18
CA LEU A 76 2.45 5.82 8.75
C LEU A 76 1.12 5.56 8.06
N TRP A 77 0.98 6.13 6.89
CA TRP A 77 -0.13 5.92 5.96
C TRP A 77 0.38 5.47 4.60
N ASN A 78 -0.38 4.61 3.96
CA ASN A 78 -0.20 4.26 2.55
C ASN A 78 -1.57 4.25 1.88
N PHE A 79 -1.67 4.87 0.74
CA PHE A 79 -2.76 4.60 -0.19
C PHE A 79 -2.19 4.27 -1.56
N GLY A 80 -2.93 3.54 -2.35
CA GLY A 80 -2.52 3.18 -3.70
C GLY A 80 -3.49 2.23 -4.37
N VAL A 81 -3.09 1.73 -5.52
CA VAL A 81 -3.83 0.71 -6.24
C VAL A 81 -3.33 -0.69 -5.91
N ALA A 82 -4.15 -1.68 -6.16
CA ALA A 82 -3.83 -3.10 -5.98
C ALA A 82 -4.55 -3.95 -7.01
N GLY A 83 -3.98 -5.09 -7.39
CA GLY A 83 -4.63 -6.08 -8.23
C GLY A 83 -5.58 -6.96 -7.41
N GLY A 84 -6.77 -7.27 -7.94
CA GLY A 84 -7.70 -8.22 -7.34
C GLY A 84 -7.20 -9.66 -7.46
N LEU A 85 -7.26 -10.44 -6.38
CA LEU A 85 -6.87 -11.84 -6.36
C LEU A 85 -8.07 -12.80 -6.41
N THR A 86 -9.27 -12.30 -6.10
CA THR A 86 -10.49 -13.10 -6.03
C THR A 86 -11.57 -12.52 -6.94
N GLU A 87 -12.56 -13.34 -7.30
CA GLU A 87 -13.73 -12.88 -8.08
C GLU A 87 -14.56 -11.84 -7.34
N ALA A 88 -14.44 -11.77 -6.02
CA ALA A 88 -15.14 -10.81 -5.17
C ALA A 88 -14.46 -9.43 -5.12
N ALA A 89 -13.23 -9.29 -5.62
CA ALA A 89 -12.49 -8.03 -5.65
C ALA A 89 -12.64 -7.37 -7.04
N HIS A 90 -13.58 -6.42 -7.15
CA HIS A 90 -13.90 -5.76 -8.42
C HIS A 90 -13.12 -4.45 -8.58
N VAL A 91 -12.84 -4.08 -9.84
CA VAL A 91 -12.20 -2.79 -10.16
C VAL A 91 -13.00 -1.62 -9.57
N GLY A 92 -12.31 -0.80 -8.79
CA GLY A 92 -12.90 0.31 -8.07
C GLY A 92 -13.32 0.00 -6.63
N ASP A 93 -13.29 -1.25 -6.18
CA ASP A 93 -13.51 -1.56 -4.77
C ASP A 93 -12.39 -0.95 -3.92
N VAL A 94 -12.79 -0.36 -2.78
CA VAL A 94 -11.84 0.20 -1.81
C VAL A 94 -11.75 -0.74 -0.62
N PHE A 95 -10.51 -1.01 -0.22
CA PHE A 95 -10.19 -1.83 0.94
C PHE A 95 -9.41 -1.02 1.96
N VAL A 96 -9.77 -1.18 3.23
CA VAL A 96 -8.90 -0.91 4.37
C VAL A 96 -8.21 -2.22 4.73
N ILE A 97 -6.90 -2.20 4.80
CA ILE A 97 -6.11 -3.40 5.06
C ILE A 97 -5.96 -3.60 6.56
N ASP A 98 -6.19 -4.81 7.03
CA ASP A 98 -6.00 -5.24 8.41
C ASP A 98 -4.83 -6.23 8.58
N GLU A 99 -4.40 -6.87 7.49
CA GLU A 99 -3.25 -7.76 7.47
C GLU A 99 -2.51 -7.69 6.13
N VAL A 100 -1.20 -7.64 6.19
CA VAL A 100 -0.31 -7.69 5.02
C VAL A 100 0.51 -8.96 5.08
N ILE A 101 0.53 -9.73 3.99
CA ILE A 101 1.26 -10.98 3.86
C ILE A 101 2.38 -10.84 2.84
N ARG A 102 3.63 -10.94 3.27
CA ARG A 102 4.79 -10.99 2.38
C ARG A 102 4.90 -12.38 1.78
N TRP A 103 4.61 -12.50 0.49
CA TRP A 103 4.51 -13.81 -0.15
C TRP A 103 5.79 -14.24 -0.89
N ASP A 104 6.59 -13.34 -1.39
CA ASP A 104 7.78 -13.63 -2.21
C ASP A 104 8.96 -14.20 -1.42
N GLY A 105 9.03 -13.96 -0.12
CA GLY A 105 10.00 -14.59 0.78
C GLY A 105 9.83 -16.10 0.93
N VAL A 106 8.63 -16.63 0.61
CA VAL A 106 8.30 -18.05 0.77
C VAL A 106 8.16 -18.75 -0.57
N CYS A 107 7.60 -18.06 -1.56
CA CYS A 107 7.29 -18.65 -2.87
C CYS A 107 8.39 -18.48 -3.91
N GLY A 108 9.46 -17.76 -3.63
CA GLY A 108 10.52 -17.41 -4.59
C GLY A 108 9.99 -16.74 -5.86
N SER A 109 10.67 -15.78 -6.40
CA SER A 109 10.27 -15.02 -7.59
C SER A 109 10.03 -15.84 -8.88
N GLY A 110 10.41 -17.12 -8.89
CA GLY A 110 10.24 -18.02 -10.04
C GLY A 110 8.88 -18.75 -10.14
N VAL A 111 7.97 -18.55 -9.18
CA VAL A 111 6.67 -19.26 -9.19
C VAL A 111 5.64 -18.55 -10.09
N PHE A 112 5.85 -17.27 -10.41
CA PHE A 112 4.88 -16.42 -11.11
C PHE A 112 5.39 -15.88 -12.45
N GLU A 113 6.34 -16.59 -13.12
CA GLU A 113 6.76 -16.20 -14.47
C GLU A 113 5.62 -16.27 -15.48
N ALA A 114 5.57 -15.30 -16.38
CA ALA A 114 4.47 -14.87 -17.22
C ALA A 114 4.00 -15.86 -18.33
N ASP A 115 4.47 -17.09 -18.38
CA ASP A 115 4.16 -18.01 -19.49
C ASP A 115 3.13 -19.12 -19.18
N GLY A 116 2.37 -19.01 -18.08
CA GLY A 116 1.20 -19.86 -17.83
C GLY A 116 1.48 -21.37 -17.75
N ALA A 117 2.74 -21.80 -17.73
CA ALA A 117 3.08 -23.19 -17.60
C ALA A 117 2.94 -23.60 -16.14
N GLU A 118 2.00 -24.49 -15.86
CA GLU A 118 1.79 -25.21 -14.60
C GLU A 118 3.11 -25.80 -14.07
N ARG A 119 3.88 -25.00 -13.35
CA ARG A 119 4.91 -25.52 -12.44
C ARG A 119 4.48 -25.23 -11.00
N GLY A 120 3.34 -25.80 -10.63
CA GLY A 120 2.91 -25.94 -9.25
C GLY A 120 3.92 -26.72 -8.42
N ARG A 121 5.06 -26.13 -8.10
CA ARG A 121 5.83 -26.56 -6.96
C ARG A 121 5.22 -25.88 -5.74
N ARG A 122 4.42 -26.62 -5.00
CA ARG A 122 4.21 -26.30 -3.58
C ARG A 122 5.60 -25.98 -3.03
N CYS A 123 5.77 -24.80 -2.48
CA CYS A 123 7.00 -24.43 -1.81
C CYS A 123 7.25 -25.47 -0.71
N GLY A 124 8.21 -26.38 -0.96
CA GLY A 124 8.45 -27.54 -0.09
C GLY A 124 9.15 -27.22 1.24
N CYS A 125 9.30 -25.92 1.56
CA CYS A 125 10.01 -25.48 2.75
C CYS A 125 9.15 -25.44 4.03
N GLY A 126 7.82 -25.61 3.93
CA GLY A 126 6.93 -25.54 5.09
C GLY A 126 6.94 -24.20 5.85
N ALA A 127 7.68 -23.21 5.35
CA ALA A 127 7.70 -21.89 5.92
C ALA A 127 6.36 -21.18 5.67
N ARG A 128 5.83 -20.52 6.68
CA ARG A 128 4.67 -19.66 6.53
C ARG A 128 5.12 -18.30 6.01
N PRO A 129 4.31 -17.65 5.15
CA PRO A 129 4.55 -16.25 4.76
C PRO A 129 4.65 -15.38 6.02
N GLU A 130 5.49 -14.34 5.94
CA GLU A 130 5.55 -13.33 6.98
C GLU A 130 4.27 -12.48 6.93
N ALA A 131 3.62 -12.30 8.07
CA ALA A 131 2.37 -11.56 8.18
C ALA A 131 2.51 -10.39 9.15
N PHE A 132 1.96 -9.24 8.79
CA PHE A 132 1.98 -8.01 9.57
C PHE A 132 0.54 -7.54 9.81
N ARG A 133 0.17 -7.32 11.06
CA ARG A 133 -1.07 -6.60 11.38
C ARG A 133 -0.86 -5.12 11.17
N VAL A 134 -1.86 -4.47 10.59
CA VAL A 134 -1.92 -3.03 10.41
C VAL A 134 -3.22 -2.49 11.03
N ASP A 135 -3.24 -1.21 11.33
CA ASP A 135 -4.31 -0.62 12.11
C ASP A 135 -5.49 -0.20 11.22
N ALA A 136 -6.69 -0.25 11.75
CA ALA A 136 -7.87 0.29 11.09
C ALA A 136 -8.04 1.78 11.44
N PRO A 137 -8.09 2.67 10.45
CA PRO A 137 -8.25 4.10 10.70
C PRO A 137 -9.68 4.44 11.14
N ALA A 138 -9.86 5.60 11.76
CA ALA A 138 -11.17 6.13 12.05
C ALA A 138 -12.00 6.29 10.76
N GLY A 139 -13.26 5.85 10.79
CA GLY A 139 -14.12 5.88 9.61
C GLY A 139 -13.99 4.69 8.66
N ALA A 140 -13.22 3.67 9.03
CA ALA A 140 -13.11 2.42 8.27
C ALA A 140 -14.34 1.50 8.40
N ALA A 141 -15.23 1.72 9.35
CA ALA A 141 -16.33 0.80 9.68
C ALA A 141 -17.28 0.50 8.49
N ASP A 142 -17.46 1.45 7.58
CA ASP A 142 -18.31 1.31 6.40
C ASP A 142 -17.52 0.93 5.12
N VAL A 143 -16.25 0.65 5.25
CA VAL A 143 -15.38 0.28 4.13
C VAL A 143 -14.97 -1.18 4.27
N ARG A 144 -14.89 -1.89 3.15
CA ARG A 144 -14.48 -3.29 3.13
C ARG A 144 -13.08 -3.44 3.73
N GLN A 145 -12.96 -4.32 4.70
CA GLN A 145 -11.66 -4.74 5.23
C GLN A 145 -11.14 -5.93 4.43
N GLY A 146 -9.82 -6.07 4.35
CA GLY A 146 -9.24 -7.17 3.61
C GLY A 146 -7.76 -7.40 3.87
N VAL A 147 -7.30 -8.54 3.36
CA VAL A 147 -5.92 -9.01 3.45
C VAL A 147 -5.18 -8.65 2.17
N LEU A 148 -4.00 -8.07 2.31
CA LEU A 148 -3.12 -7.67 1.22
C LEU A 148 -1.94 -8.65 1.09
N ALA A 149 -1.82 -9.31 -0.06
CA ALA A 149 -0.56 -9.98 -0.42
C ALA A 149 0.41 -8.95 -1.01
N SER A 150 1.67 -8.93 -0.57
CA SER A 150 2.66 -7.95 -1.04
C SER A 150 3.96 -8.65 -1.42
N GLY A 151 4.53 -8.29 -2.59
CA GLY A 151 5.77 -8.90 -3.12
C GLY A 151 6.30 -8.18 -4.35
N ASP A 152 7.60 -8.34 -4.65
CA ASP A 152 8.31 -7.58 -5.69
C ASP A 152 8.05 -8.04 -7.15
N SER A 153 6.94 -8.75 -7.39
CA SER A 153 6.58 -9.22 -8.72
C SER A 153 5.14 -8.87 -9.08
N VAL A 154 4.93 -8.49 -10.33
CA VAL A 154 3.57 -8.26 -10.87
C VAL A 154 2.87 -9.61 -11.03
N VAL A 155 1.67 -9.74 -10.48
CA VAL A 155 0.83 -10.93 -10.59
C VAL A 155 -0.32 -10.63 -11.55
N SER A 156 -0.16 -10.93 -12.84
CA SER A 156 -1.15 -10.61 -13.88
C SER A 156 -2.00 -11.82 -14.28
N ALA A 157 -1.40 -13.00 -14.40
CA ALA A 157 -2.11 -14.19 -14.88
C ALA A 157 -3.19 -14.66 -13.89
N ARG A 158 -4.41 -14.95 -14.39
CA ARG A 158 -5.55 -15.44 -13.57
C ARG A 158 -5.17 -16.61 -12.66
N GLY A 159 -4.46 -17.61 -13.20
CA GLY A 159 -4.06 -18.80 -12.42
C GLY A 159 -3.09 -18.46 -11.29
N ALA A 160 -2.17 -17.51 -11.52
CA ALA A 160 -1.24 -17.03 -10.50
C ALA A 160 -1.97 -16.26 -9.39
N ARG A 161 -2.95 -15.43 -9.73
CA ARG A 161 -3.78 -14.69 -8.77
C ARG A 161 -4.57 -15.64 -7.86
N LEU A 162 -5.27 -16.61 -8.45
CA LEU A 162 -6.02 -17.61 -7.69
C LEU A 162 -5.12 -18.45 -6.77
N MET A 163 -3.95 -18.85 -7.26
CA MET A 163 -2.99 -19.61 -6.46
C MET A 163 -2.45 -18.76 -5.30
N LEU A 164 -2.17 -17.47 -5.54
CA LEU A 164 -1.71 -16.56 -4.49
C LEU A 164 -2.80 -16.36 -3.43
N ALA A 165 -4.06 -16.19 -3.84
CA ALA A 165 -5.20 -16.13 -2.92
C ALA A 165 -5.34 -17.40 -2.07
N ASP A 166 -5.20 -18.58 -2.66
CA ASP A 166 -5.28 -19.87 -1.95
C ASP A 166 -4.15 -20.04 -0.91
N ILE A 167 -2.93 -19.61 -1.25
CA ILE A 167 -1.76 -19.73 -0.36
C ILE A 167 -1.81 -18.71 0.78
N THR A 168 -2.24 -17.48 0.51
CA THR A 168 -2.17 -16.36 1.46
C THR A 168 -3.49 -16.04 2.14
N GLY A 169 -4.61 -16.42 1.56
CA GLY A 169 -5.93 -15.95 1.98
C GLY A 169 -6.19 -14.48 1.65
N ALA A 170 -5.34 -13.86 0.81
CA ALA A 170 -5.45 -12.44 0.49
C ALA A 170 -6.55 -12.15 -0.55
N ASP A 171 -7.16 -10.96 -0.44
CA ASP A 171 -8.16 -10.44 -1.36
C ASP A 171 -7.53 -9.72 -2.55
N ILE A 172 -6.42 -9.01 -2.32
CA ILE A 172 -5.75 -8.14 -3.27
C ILE A 172 -4.22 -8.24 -3.15
N VAL A 173 -3.49 -7.74 -4.17
CA VAL A 173 -2.02 -7.79 -4.22
C VAL A 173 -1.42 -6.45 -4.62
N ASP A 174 -0.29 -6.10 -3.98
CA ASP A 174 0.56 -4.95 -4.32
C ASP A 174 2.06 -5.29 -4.27
N MET A 175 2.90 -4.27 -4.41
CA MET A 175 4.36 -4.42 -4.37
C MET A 175 5.04 -3.64 -3.24
N GLU A 176 4.32 -2.97 -2.35
CA GLU A 176 4.87 -2.03 -1.36
C GLU A 176 4.47 -2.33 0.09
N GLY A 177 3.25 -2.84 0.29
CA GLY A 177 2.61 -2.94 1.60
C GLY A 177 3.45 -3.66 2.63
N ALA A 178 4.13 -4.76 2.27
CA ALA A 178 4.94 -5.54 3.22
C ALA A 178 6.19 -4.77 3.67
N GLY A 179 6.81 -3.98 2.80
CA GLY A 179 7.96 -3.13 3.18
C GLY A 179 7.56 -2.07 4.21
N ILE A 180 6.42 -1.40 3.97
CA ILE A 180 5.90 -0.38 4.90
C ILE A 180 5.50 -1.00 6.23
N ALA A 181 4.76 -2.12 6.20
CA ALA A 181 4.31 -2.82 7.40
C ALA A 181 5.49 -3.34 8.25
N ALA A 182 6.55 -3.86 7.61
CA ALA A 182 7.76 -4.30 8.29
C ALA A 182 8.49 -3.14 8.99
N ALA A 183 8.61 -1.98 8.33
CA ALA A 183 9.19 -0.79 8.94
C ALA A 183 8.38 -0.33 10.16
N ALA A 184 7.05 -0.27 10.03
CA ALA A 184 6.16 0.10 11.13
C ALA A 184 6.26 -0.87 12.32
N ALA A 185 6.21 -2.18 12.05
CA ALA A 185 6.27 -3.22 13.07
C ALA A 185 7.58 -3.19 13.87
N SER A 186 8.70 -2.83 13.25
CA SER A 186 10.01 -2.78 13.90
C SER A 186 10.08 -1.79 15.08
N GLY A 187 9.24 -0.76 15.08
CA GLY A 187 9.17 0.27 16.13
C GLY A 187 7.77 0.43 16.73
N SER A 188 6.84 -0.48 16.44
CA SER A 188 5.44 -0.42 16.90
C SER A 188 4.73 0.90 16.53
N TYR A 189 5.00 1.40 15.34
CA TYR A 189 4.32 2.59 14.81
C TYR A 189 2.94 2.23 14.27
N PRO A 190 1.91 3.03 14.55
CA PRO A 190 0.63 2.90 13.88
C PRO A 190 0.80 2.96 12.35
N CYS A 191 0.18 2.01 11.66
CA CYS A 191 0.28 1.88 10.20
C CYS A 191 -1.10 1.63 9.61
N PHE A 192 -1.49 2.47 8.65
CA PHE A 192 -2.80 2.45 8.02
C PHE A 192 -2.65 2.32 6.51
N MET A 193 -3.42 1.43 5.89
CA MET A 193 -3.35 1.20 4.45
C MET A 193 -4.73 1.20 3.81
N VAL A 194 -4.88 1.98 2.73
CA VAL A 194 -6.10 2.09 1.94
C VAL A 194 -5.78 1.77 0.49
N LYS A 195 -6.40 0.74 -0.06
CA LYS A 195 -6.16 0.29 -1.44
C LYS A 195 -7.42 0.33 -2.27
N CYS A 196 -7.28 0.65 -3.55
CA CYS A 196 -8.37 0.53 -4.52
C CYS A 196 -7.98 -0.47 -5.61
N VAL A 197 -8.88 -1.38 -5.94
CA VAL A 197 -8.62 -2.38 -6.99
C VAL A 197 -8.53 -1.68 -8.35
N SER A 198 -7.38 -1.79 -9.00
CA SER A 198 -7.13 -1.23 -10.34
C SER A 198 -7.45 -2.20 -11.47
N ASP A 199 -7.30 -3.49 -11.18
CA ASP A 199 -7.45 -4.58 -12.14
C ASP A 199 -7.98 -5.83 -11.44
N GLY A 200 -8.97 -6.44 -12.03
CA GLY A 200 -9.61 -7.66 -11.53
C GLY A 200 -8.91 -8.92 -12.01
N ILE A 201 -9.42 -10.06 -11.53
CA ILE A 201 -8.87 -11.38 -11.83
C ILE A 201 -8.90 -11.73 -13.33
N ASP A 202 -9.82 -11.15 -14.07
CA ASP A 202 -10.01 -11.37 -15.53
C ASP A 202 -9.51 -10.17 -16.36
N THR A 203 -8.76 -9.25 -15.77
CA THR A 203 -8.25 -8.08 -16.49
C THR A 203 -7.03 -8.47 -17.33
N ASP A 204 -7.10 -8.24 -18.64
CA ASP A 204 -5.95 -8.41 -19.53
C ASP A 204 -4.87 -7.35 -19.25
N GLU A 205 -3.60 -7.68 -19.52
CA GLU A 205 -2.46 -6.75 -19.34
C GLU A 205 -2.67 -5.41 -20.05
N ALA A 206 -3.32 -5.40 -21.21
CA ALA A 206 -3.63 -4.18 -21.96
C ALA A 206 -4.61 -3.24 -21.22
N MET A 207 -5.39 -3.75 -20.28
CA MET A 207 -6.37 -2.99 -19.49
C MET A 207 -5.82 -2.49 -18.17
N LEU A 208 -4.66 -2.97 -17.72
CA LEU A 208 -4.04 -2.61 -16.43
C LEU A 208 -3.85 -1.09 -16.25
N THR A 209 -3.71 -0.34 -17.32
CA THR A 209 -3.47 1.11 -17.27
C THR A 209 -4.74 1.96 -17.42
N ALA A 210 -5.82 1.41 -17.97
CA ALA A 210 -7.02 2.18 -18.33
C ALA A 210 -7.72 2.80 -17.11
N ASP A 211 -7.79 2.08 -16.01
CA ASP A 211 -8.47 2.49 -14.80
C ASP A 211 -7.53 3.00 -13.70
N PHE A 212 -6.21 2.92 -13.90
CA PHE A 212 -5.21 3.27 -12.87
C PHE A 212 -5.42 4.67 -12.28
N ARG A 213 -5.58 5.68 -13.12
CA ARG A 213 -5.74 7.07 -12.64
C ARG A 213 -7.02 7.27 -11.83
N ARG A 214 -8.11 6.66 -12.28
CA ARG A 214 -9.41 6.72 -11.61
C ARG A 214 -9.37 6.00 -10.26
N THR A 215 -8.81 4.82 -10.21
CA THR A 215 -8.72 4.00 -8.99
C THR A 215 -7.73 4.56 -8.00
N ALA A 216 -6.59 5.11 -8.44
CA ALA A 216 -5.65 5.83 -7.57
C ALA A 216 -6.29 7.07 -6.94
N ARG A 217 -7.09 7.83 -7.71
CA ARG A 217 -7.85 8.95 -7.17
C ARG A 217 -8.88 8.50 -6.13
N ARG A 218 -9.58 7.40 -6.38
CA ARG A 218 -10.56 6.83 -5.44
C ARG A 218 -9.90 6.35 -4.14
N ALA A 219 -8.71 5.73 -4.24
CA ALA A 219 -7.93 5.37 -3.05
C ALA A 219 -7.53 6.61 -2.24
N PHE A 220 -7.09 7.68 -2.93
CA PHE A 220 -6.76 8.95 -2.29
C PHE A 220 -7.97 9.57 -1.57
N ASP A 221 -9.14 9.63 -2.22
CA ASP A 221 -10.34 10.23 -1.64
C ASP A 221 -10.78 9.48 -0.37
N ALA A 222 -10.67 8.15 -0.37
CA ALA A 222 -10.96 7.33 0.81
C ALA A 222 -9.94 7.56 1.94
N PHE A 223 -8.64 7.57 1.60
CA PHE A 223 -7.56 7.88 2.54
C PHE A 223 -7.75 9.27 3.17
N ASP A 224 -7.98 10.31 2.36
CA ASP A 224 -8.14 11.70 2.82
C ASP A 224 -9.32 11.83 3.79
N MET A 225 -10.44 11.19 3.48
CA MET A 225 -11.60 11.14 4.37
C MET A 225 -11.26 10.50 5.72
N MET A 226 -10.53 9.38 5.73
CA MET A 226 -10.15 8.67 6.95
C MET A 226 -9.12 9.44 7.76
N LEU A 227 -8.11 10.01 7.10
CA LEU A 227 -7.12 10.86 7.74
C LEU A 227 -7.77 12.05 8.46
N LYS A 228 -8.74 12.70 7.82
CA LYS A 228 -9.51 13.78 8.42
C LYS A 228 -10.29 13.33 9.65
N LYS A 229 -10.94 12.16 9.61
CA LYS A 229 -11.70 11.61 10.74
C LYS A 229 -10.82 11.17 11.91
N SER A 230 -9.57 10.80 11.67
CA SER A 230 -8.63 10.37 12.73
C SER A 230 -8.18 11.52 13.63
N GLN A 231 -8.58 12.77 13.37
CA GLN A 231 -8.27 13.97 14.17
C GLN A 231 -9.42 14.40 15.10
N VAL A 232 -10.54 13.75 15.04
CA VAL A 232 -11.71 13.99 15.89
C VAL A 232 -11.74 12.99 17.05
#